data_1e2d71ca36284b7dff00cc59eb636e67
#
_entry.id   1e2d71ca36284b7dff00cc59eb636e67
#
_cell.length_a   1.000
_cell.length_b   1.000
_cell.length_c   1.000
_cell.angle_alpha   90.00
_cell.angle_beta   90.00
_cell.angle_gamma   90.00
#
_symmetry.space_group_name_H-M   'P 1'
#
loop_
_entity.id
_entity.type
_entity.pdbx_description
1 polymer ?
#
loop_
_entity_poly.entity_id
_entity_poly.type
_entity_poly.pdbx_seq_one_letter_code
_entity_poly.pdbx_strand_id
1 'polypeptide(L)'
;LDNEMQALFAERVFDGREWHDDAAVLIEGDRIVAVTPQAGERAGSHVRRLPRGAFLAAGFIDLQVNGGGGILLNDDPSAEAMRAIARAHRRLGTTALLPTLITDRREKMIQAIDSARAVAGGDGVLGLHLEGPFINPARAGVHSREHIAQAEMSDLALLRRLGDAGRSLVTLAPECAPDEFVPELVHAGIRVAAGHSEASAEIMRRAIEDGLSGVTHLYNAMPPLGGRAPGIVGAAFADRRVIAGLIVDGLHVDSVAVRAAFAAKGADRIALVTDAMPTVGSDMQSFELPGRRIVLRDGRLQTADGTLAGAHLDMVSAVRNTVTLCGIPLEDALCAASSTPARFLGLENERGALIPNARADLVALSADLHLLACWVGGVEVG
;
A
#
# COMPACT_ATOMS: atom_id res chain seq x y z
N LEU A 1 -5.26 -32.74 13.06
CA LEU A 1 -6.16 -31.63 13.35
C LEU A 1 -7.13 -31.56 12.21
N ASP A 2 -8.41 -31.92 12.44
CA ASP A 2 -9.47 -31.78 11.46
C ASP A 2 -9.57 -30.30 11.12
N ASN A 3 -9.23 -29.95 9.88
CA ASN A 3 -9.43 -28.60 9.35
C ASN A 3 -10.93 -28.40 9.16
N GLU A 4 -11.61 -27.90 10.20
CA GLU A 4 -13.04 -27.60 10.10
C GLU A 4 -13.25 -26.49 9.10
N MET A 5 -14.15 -26.69 8.15
CA MET A 5 -14.52 -25.70 7.15
C MET A 5 -15.33 -24.58 7.81
N GLN A 6 -14.89 -23.36 7.68
CA GLN A 6 -15.58 -22.15 8.12
C GLN A 6 -16.32 -21.53 6.94
N ALA A 7 -17.51 -20.98 7.17
CA ALA A 7 -18.26 -20.20 6.19
C ALA A 7 -18.58 -18.80 6.74
N LEU A 8 -18.19 -17.78 6.00
CA LEU A 8 -18.55 -16.38 6.26
C LEU A 8 -19.63 -15.97 5.25
N PHE A 9 -20.86 -15.78 5.71
CA PHE A 9 -22.00 -15.44 4.86
C PHE A 9 -22.32 -13.94 4.96
N ALA A 10 -22.55 -13.32 3.79
CA ALA A 10 -22.99 -11.93 3.67
C ALA A 10 -24.07 -11.79 2.57
N GLU A 11 -24.88 -10.73 2.65
CA GLU A 11 -25.84 -10.39 1.58
C GLU A 11 -25.12 -10.11 0.26
N ARG A 12 -23.88 -9.63 0.32
CA ARG A 12 -23.02 -9.43 -0.87
C ARG A 12 -21.57 -9.82 -0.58
N VAL A 13 -20.94 -10.44 -1.55
CA VAL A 13 -19.51 -10.77 -1.53
C VAL A 13 -18.88 -10.26 -2.81
N PHE A 14 -17.85 -9.42 -2.70
CA PHE A 14 -17.02 -8.99 -3.83
C PHE A 14 -15.79 -9.89 -3.91
N ASP A 15 -15.68 -10.69 -4.96
CA ASP A 15 -14.58 -11.66 -5.08
C ASP A 15 -13.27 -11.06 -5.63
N GLY A 16 -13.30 -9.78 -6.03
CA GLY A 16 -12.22 -9.06 -6.68
C GLY A 16 -12.46 -8.83 -8.17
N ARG A 17 -13.59 -9.33 -8.71
CA ARG A 17 -14.04 -9.15 -10.10
C ARG A 17 -15.52 -8.83 -10.19
N GLU A 18 -16.34 -9.61 -9.49
CA GLU A 18 -17.80 -9.48 -9.54
C GLU A 18 -18.43 -9.62 -8.15
N TRP A 19 -19.65 -9.13 -8.06
CA TRP A 19 -20.46 -9.25 -6.86
C TRP A 19 -21.28 -10.53 -6.90
N HIS A 20 -21.32 -11.24 -5.76
CA HIS A 20 -22.16 -12.39 -5.53
C HIS A 20 -23.17 -12.04 -4.44
N ASP A 21 -24.47 -12.11 -4.77
CA ASP A 21 -25.57 -11.86 -3.82
C ASP A 21 -25.83 -13.14 -3.00
N ASP A 22 -26.20 -12.93 -1.70
CA ASP A 22 -26.50 -14.01 -0.76
C ASP A 22 -25.48 -15.16 -0.77
N ALA A 23 -24.21 -14.78 -0.67
CA ALA A 23 -23.09 -15.72 -0.82
C ALA A 23 -22.26 -15.88 0.45
N ALA A 24 -21.50 -16.95 0.49
CA ALA A 24 -20.50 -17.18 1.52
C ALA A 24 -19.11 -17.42 0.94
N VAL A 25 -18.11 -17.01 1.70
CA VAL A 25 -16.72 -17.42 1.52
C VAL A 25 -16.47 -18.64 2.37
N LEU A 26 -16.12 -19.75 1.73
CA LEU A 26 -15.72 -21.00 2.39
C LEU A 26 -14.21 -20.98 2.62
N ILE A 27 -13.80 -21.28 3.84
CA ILE A 27 -12.41 -21.24 4.28
C ILE A 27 -12.04 -22.57 4.93
N GLU A 28 -10.89 -23.12 4.53
CA GLU A 28 -10.27 -24.27 5.17
C GLU A 28 -8.85 -23.92 5.59
N GLY A 29 -8.58 -23.98 6.90
CA GLY A 29 -7.33 -23.50 7.45
C GLY A 29 -7.09 -22.01 7.15
N ASP A 30 -6.01 -21.68 6.45
CA ASP A 30 -5.68 -20.31 6.07
C ASP A 30 -6.03 -19.96 4.61
N ARG A 31 -6.80 -20.84 3.91
CA ARG A 31 -7.09 -20.73 2.47
C ARG A 31 -8.56 -20.61 2.16
N ILE A 32 -8.85 -19.85 1.13
CA ILE A 32 -10.19 -19.77 0.53
C ILE A 32 -10.41 -21.03 -0.31
N VAL A 33 -11.55 -21.69 -0.09
CA VAL A 33 -11.98 -22.83 -0.89
C VAL A 33 -12.85 -22.39 -2.05
N ALA A 34 -13.83 -21.53 -1.78
CA ALA A 34 -14.75 -21.01 -2.78
C ALA A 34 -15.54 -19.79 -2.28
N VAL A 35 -16.06 -19.00 -3.21
CA VAL A 35 -17.21 -18.13 -3.00
C VAL A 35 -18.43 -18.83 -3.60
N THR A 36 -19.51 -19.00 -2.84
CA THR A 36 -20.69 -19.78 -3.28
C THR A 36 -22.00 -19.22 -2.71
N PRO A 37 -23.07 -19.16 -3.52
CA PRO A 37 -24.39 -18.75 -3.05
C PRO A 37 -25.09 -19.81 -2.16
N GLN A 38 -24.61 -21.05 -2.13
CA GLN A 38 -25.26 -22.17 -1.43
C GLN A 38 -24.48 -22.67 -0.20
N ALA A 39 -24.02 -21.77 0.65
CA ALA A 39 -23.16 -22.12 1.78
C ALA A 39 -23.84 -22.90 2.91
N GLY A 40 -25.17 -22.85 3.02
CA GLY A 40 -25.89 -23.44 4.15
C GLY A 40 -25.79 -24.96 4.27
N GLU A 41 -25.56 -25.68 3.18
CA GLU A 41 -25.54 -27.16 3.15
C GLU A 41 -24.14 -27.76 3.30
N ARG A 42 -23.08 -27.00 3.03
CA ARG A 42 -21.67 -27.48 3.00
C ARG A 42 -20.83 -27.14 4.23
N ALA A 43 -21.24 -26.13 4.99
CA ALA A 43 -20.38 -25.52 6.03
C ALA A 43 -20.52 -26.13 7.44
N GLY A 44 -21.36 -27.17 7.63
CA GLY A 44 -21.54 -27.79 8.96
C GLY A 44 -21.94 -26.75 10.04
N SER A 45 -21.33 -26.81 11.22
CA SER A 45 -21.66 -26.00 12.38
C SER A 45 -21.01 -24.62 12.44
N HIS A 46 -20.04 -24.33 11.54
CA HIS A 46 -19.22 -23.10 11.61
C HIS A 46 -19.63 -22.04 10.57
N VAL A 47 -20.91 -21.67 10.58
CA VAL A 47 -21.44 -20.57 9.74
C VAL A 47 -21.52 -19.29 10.55
N ARG A 48 -20.75 -18.27 10.17
CA ARG A 48 -20.91 -16.90 10.66
C ARG A 48 -21.67 -16.07 9.63
N ARG A 49 -22.82 -15.51 10.04
CA ARG A 49 -23.59 -14.59 9.22
C ARG A 49 -23.28 -13.15 9.63
N LEU A 50 -22.97 -12.32 8.65
CA LEU A 50 -22.76 -10.88 8.88
C LEU A 50 -24.08 -10.16 9.08
N PRO A 51 -24.07 -8.97 9.72
CA PRO A 51 -25.25 -8.13 9.84
C PRO A 51 -25.83 -7.77 8.47
N ARG A 52 -27.12 -7.47 8.45
CA ARG A 52 -27.83 -7.03 7.24
C ARG A 52 -27.19 -5.76 6.67
N GLY A 53 -27.05 -5.71 5.33
CA GLY A 53 -26.40 -4.63 4.60
C GLY A 53 -24.86 -4.69 4.62
N ALA A 54 -24.28 -5.62 5.37
CA ALA A 54 -22.84 -5.84 5.34
C ALA A 54 -22.42 -6.63 4.11
N PHE A 55 -21.18 -6.42 3.66
CA PHE A 55 -20.57 -7.20 2.58
C PHE A 55 -19.16 -7.65 2.93
N LEU A 56 -18.70 -8.69 2.23
CA LEU A 56 -17.34 -9.21 2.29
C LEU A 56 -16.54 -8.78 1.08
N ALA A 57 -15.26 -8.50 1.30
CA ALA A 57 -14.27 -8.29 0.25
C ALA A 57 -12.92 -8.84 0.68
N ALA A 58 -11.96 -8.92 -0.26
CA ALA A 58 -10.58 -9.25 0.07
C ALA A 58 -9.96 -8.22 1.00
N GLY A 59 -9.12 -8.67 1.92
CA GLY A 59 -8.36 -7.82 2.83
C GLY A 59 -7.46 -6.84 2.09
N PHE A 60 -7.30 -5.64 2.63
CA PHE A 60 -6.56 -4.58 1.97
C PHE A 60 -5.06 -4.78 2.07
N ILE A 61 -4.34 -4.30 1.05
CA ILE A 61 -2.87 -4.35 0.93
C ILE A 61 -2.36 -2.93 0.74
N ASP A 62 -1.48 -2.48 1.63
CA ASP A 62 -0.91 -1.13 1.61
C ASP A 62 0.57 -1.16 1.26
N LEU A 63 0.94 -0.47 0.18
CA LEU A 63 2.30 -0.46 -0.34
C LEU A 63 3.20 0.59 0.35
N GLN A 64 2.63 1.47 1.20
CA GLN A 64 3.36 2.60 1.79
C GLN A 64 2.82 2.93 3.19
N VAL A 65 3.53 2.45 4.22
CA VAL A 65 3.16 2.62 5.63
C VAL A 65 4.40 2.98 6.44
N ASN A 66 4.57 4.25 6.76
CA ASN A 66 5.72 4.75 7.52
C ASN A 66 5.64 4.41 9.02
N GLY A 67 4.40 4.27 9.52
CA GLY A 67 4.16 3.99 10.92
C GLY A 67 2.72 3.63 11.24
N GLY A 68 2.45 3.36 12.50
CA GLY A 68 1.14 3.03 13.05
C GLY A 68 1.25 2.56 14.49
N GLY A 69 0.15 2.68 15.26
CA GLY A 69 0.14 2.26 16.65
C GLY A 69 1.13 2.99 17.55
N GLY A 70 1.46 4.25 17.21
CA GLY A 70 2.44 5.06 17.94
C GLY A 70 3.90 4.81 17.56
N ILE A 71 4.17 3.99 16.54
CA ILE A 71 5.53 3.63 16.11
C ILE A 71 5.80 4.21 14.72
N LEU A 72 6.94 4.89 14.56
CA LEU A 72 7.51 5.31 13.30
C LEU A 72 8.67 4.38 12.93
N LEU A 73 8.68 3.81 11.73
CA LEU A 73 9.73 2.86 11.33
C LEU A 73 11.11 3.51 11.31
N ASN A 74 11.20 4.80 10.99
CA ASN A 74 12.47 5.53 11.05
C ASN A 74 13.05 5.65 12.47
N ASP A 75 12.21 5.65 13.50
CA ASP A 75 12.70 5.70 14.88
C ASP A 75 13.18 4.32 15.35
N ASP A 76 12.42 3.27 14.99
CA ASP A 76 12.73 1.89 15.34
C ASP A 76 12.56 0.98 14.10
N PRO A 77 13.62 0.78 13.28
CA PRO A 77 13.57 -0.11 12.12
C PRO A 77 13.74 -1.59 12.48
N SER A 78 13.25 -2.02 13.65
CA SER A 78 13.33 -3.40 14.11
C SER A 78 12.21 -4.29 13.55
N ALA A 79 12.46 -5.60 13.57
CA ALA A 79 11.47 -6.61 13.21
C ALA A 79 10.20 -6.54 14.09
N GLU A 80 10.35 -6.21 15.38
CA GLU A 80 9.21 -6.08 16.28
C GLU A 80 8.38 -4.83 15.98
N ALA A 81 9.02 -3.70 15.65
CA ALA A 81 8.34 -2.50 15.22
C ALA A 81 7.52 -2.75 13.94
N MET A 82 8.08 -3.44 12.94
CA MET A 82 7.36 -3.81 11.71
C MET A 82 6.12 -4.66 12.01
N ARG A 83 6.23 -5.66 12.90
CA ARG A 83 5.07 -6.45 13.34
C ARG A 83 4.05 -5.60 14.09
N ALA A 84 4.49 -4.69 14.94
CA ALA A 84 3.60 -3.83 15.72
C ALA A 84 2.83 -2.85 14.83
N ILE A 85 3.49 -2.24 13.85
CA ILE A 85 2.85 -1.42 12.81
C ILE A 85 1.82 -2.26 12.05
N ALA A 86 2.17 -3.45 11.57
CA ALA A 86 1.24 -4.33 10.88
C ALA A 86 0.04 -4.72 11.74
N ARG A 87 0.23 -5.00 13.04
CA ARG A 87 -0.88 -5.28 13.98
C ARG A 87 -1.81 -4.08 14.14
N ALA A 88 -1.28 -2.85 14.20
CA ALA A 88 -2.10 -1.64 14.30
C ALA A 88 -2.98 -1.45 13.06
N HIS A 89 -2.41 -1.58 11.87
CA HIS A 89 -3.13 -1.44 10.61
C HIS A 89 -4.12 -2.58 10.35
N ARG A 90 -3.85 -3.78 10.83
CA ARG A 90 -4.74 -4.94 10.73
C ARG A 90 -6.08 -4.70 11.40
N ARG A 91 -6.10 -4.02 12.56
CA ARG A 91 -7.32 -3.62 13.26
C ARG A 91 -8.15 -2.58 12.48
N LEU A 92 -7.57 -2.01 11.43
CA LEU A 92 -8.17 -1.02 10.55
C LEU A 92 -8.40 -1.58 9.13
N GLY A 93 -8.37 -2.93 8.96
CA GLY A 93 -8.72 -3.61 7.71
C GLY A 93 -7.55 -3.83 6.73
N THR A 94 -6.33 -3.35 7.02
CA THR A 94 -5.15 -3.64 6.21
C THR A 94 -4.56 -4.98 6.63
N THR A 95 -4.77 -6.03 5.85
CA THR A 95 -4.33 -7.40 6.17
C THR A 95 -2.86 -7.65 5.85
N ALA A 96 -2.30 -6.86 4.94
CA ALA A 96 -0.91 -6.96 4.53
C ALA A 96 -0.37 -5.59 4.10
N LEU A 97 0.92 -5.34 4.35
CA LEU A 97 1.54 -4.05 4.04
C LEU A 97 3.05 -4.15 3.80
N LEU A 98 3.60 -3.07 3.24
CA LEU A 98 5.03 -2.79 3.24
C LEU A 98 5.34 -1.72 4.28
N PRO A 99 5.99 -2.05 5.41
CA PRO A 99 6.56 -1.03 6.27
C PRO A 99 7.52 -0.18 5.44
N THR A 100 7.45 1.15 5.60
CA THR A 100 8.18 2.10 4.76
C THR A 100 9.21 2.85 5.59
N LEU A 101 10.47 2.76 5.16
CA LEU A 101 11.56 3.57 5.69
C LEU A 101 11.78 4.73 4.71
N ILE A 102 11.51 5.98 5.15
CA ILE A 102 11.87 7.16 4.37
C ILE A 102 13.37 7.45 4.52
N THR A 103 13.90 8.33 3.69
CA THR A 103 15.32 8.73 3.68
C THR A 103 15.90 8.90 5.09
N ASP A 104 16.90 8.11 5.42
CA ASP A 104 17.63 8.12 6.69
C ASP A 104 19.08 7.68 6.47
N ARG A 105 19.85 7.59 7.56
CA ARG A 105 21.24 7.11 7.55
C ARG A 105 21.32 5.69 7.02
N ARG A 106 22.45 5.39 6.36
CA ARG A 106 22.72 4.06 5.76
C ARG A 106 22.61 2.92 6.77
N GLU A 107 22.99 3.14 8.03
CA GLU A 107 22.90 2.15 9.11
C GLU A 107 21.45 1.74 9.38
N LYS A 108 20.50 2.69 9.34
CA LYS A 108 19.07 2.39 9.49
C LYS A 108 18.51 1.62 8.29
N MET A 109 18.96 1.94 7.06
CA MET A 109 18.60 1.14 5.89
C MET A 109 19.06 -0.32 6.05
N ILE A 110 20.30 -0.54 6.47
CA ILE A 110 20.85 -1.88 6.72
C ILE A 110 20.00 -2.60 7.77
N GLN A 111 19.71 -1.94 8.90
CA GLN A 111 18.88 -2.50 9.96
C GLN A 111 17.47 -2.84 9.48
N ALA A 112 16.82 -1.95 8.72
CA ALA A 112 15.49 -2.18 8.18
C ALA A 112 15.46 -3.37 7.21
N ILE A 113 16.46 -3.49 6.32
CA ILE A 113 16.58 -4.61 5.39
C ILE A 113 16.75 -5.94 6.16
N ASP A 114 17.63 -5.97 7.17
CA ASP A 114 17.85 -7.18 7.97
C ASP A 114 16.60 -7.55 8.78
N SER A 115 15.92 -6.56 9.33
CA SER A 115 14.66 -6.75 10.05
C SER A 115 13.54 -7.27 9.14
N ALA A 116 13.41 -6.70 7.93
CA ALA A 116 12.42 -7.16 6.97
C ALA A 116 12.67 -8.61 6.53
N ARG A 117 13.91 -9.00 6.30
CA ARG A 117 14.27 -10.40 5.99
C ARG A 117 13.85 -11.39 7.08
N ALA A 118 13.83 -10.95 8.33
CA ALA A 118 13.44 -11.78 9.46
C ALA A 118 11.91 -11.94 9.62
N VAL A 119 11.09 -11.04 9.02
CA VAL A 119 9.63 -11.01 9.24
C VAL A 119 8.80 -11.11 7.97
N ALA A 120 9.39 -10.93 6.79
CA ALA A 120 8.67 -10.95 5.52
C ALA A 120 7.93 -12.27 5.29
N GLY A 121 6.69 -12.17 4.80
CA GLY A 121 5.79 -13.30 4.58
C GLY A 121 5.00 -13.71 5.82
N GLY A 122 5.34 -13.20 7.02
CA GLY A 122 4.62 -13.41 8.27
C GLY A 122 3.93 -12.14 8.78
N ASP A 123 2.96 -12.30 9.68
CA ASP A 123 2.32 -11.20 10.42
C ASP A 123 1.77 -10.03 9.56
N GLY A 124 1.48 -10.26 8.28
CA GLY A 124 1.01 -9.22 7.35
C GLY A 124 2.11 -8.33 6.78
N VAL A 125 3.38 -8.55 7.13
CA VAL A 125 4.53 -7.86 6.53
C VAL A 125 4.93 -8.59 5.25
N LEU A 126 4.76 -7.94 4.08
CA LEU A 126 5.06 -8.56 2.79
C LEU A 126 6.53 -8.41 2.39
N GLY A 127 7.20 -7.39 2.87
CA GLY A 127 8.56 -7.02 2.55
C GLY A 127 8.89 -5.66 3.16
N LEU A 128 9.68 -4.85 2.47
CA LEU A 128 10.06 -3.50 2.89
C LEU A 128 9.89 -2.52 1.73
N HIS A 129 9.40 -1.33 2.00
CA HIS A 129 9.48 -0.20 1.08
C HIS A 129 10.59 0.75 1.56
N LEU A 130 11.61 0.96 0.72
CA LEU A 130 12.58 2.05 0.90
C LEU A 130 12.16 3.25 0.05
N GLU A 131 11.76 4.32 0.69
CA GLU A 131 11.43 5.59 0.04
C GLU A 131 12.63 6.53 0.13
N GLY A 132 13.42 6.55 -0.92
CA GLY A 132 14.75 7.16 -0.91
C GLY A 132 15.83 6.20 -0.37
N PRO A 133 17.06 6.70 -0.14
CA PRO A 133 17.50 8.11 -0.14
C PRO A 133 17.80 8.70 -1.53
N PHE A 134 17.64 7.93 -2.59
CA PHE A 134 18.01 8.31 -3.96
C PHE A 134 16.89 9.14 -4.62
N ILE A 135 16.57 10.27 -4.00
CA ILE A 135 15.49 11.19 -4.40
C ILE A 135 16.05 12.56 -4.77
N ASN A 136 15.26 13.35 -5.49
CA ASN A 136 15.67 14.69 -5.88
C ASN A 136 15.54 15.70 -4.71
N PRO A 137 16.62 16.38 -4.31
CA PRO A 137 16.58 17.37 -3.23
C PRO A 137 15.55 18.49 -3.43
N ALA A 138 15.20 18.82 -4.69
CA ALA A 138 14.16 19.80 -4.99
C ALA A 138 12.76 19.30 -4.61
N ARG A 139 12.58 17.99 -4.48
CA ARG A 139 11.33 17.32 -4.12
C ARG A 139 11.41 16.59 -2.78
N ALA A 140 12.29 17.00 -1.89
CA ALA A 140 12.53 16.35 -0.61
C ALA A 140 11.30 16.23 0.28
N GLY A 141 10.33 17.17 0.22
CA GLY A 141 9.22 17.17 1.17
C GLY A 141 9.73 17.21 2.62
N VAL A 142 9.37 16.21 3.41
CA VAL A 142 9.80 16.04 4.81
C VAL A 142 11.01 15.11 4.98
N HIS A 143 11.54 14.55 3.90
CA HIS A 143 12.75 13.73 3.94
C HIS A 143 13.96 14.52 4.45
N SER A 144 14.84 13.86 5.19
CA SER A 144 16.08 14.46 5.68
C SER A 144 17.00 14.83 4.53
N ARG A 145 17.16 16.15 4.30
CA ARG A 145 18.04 16.67 3.23
C ARG A 145 19.51 16.26 3.42
N GLU A 146 19.93 16.04 4.65
CA GLU A 146 21.28 15.58 4.98
C GLU A 146 21.58 14.18 4.47
N HIS A 147 20.52 13.33 4.37
CA HIS A 147 20.67 11.94 3.99
C HIS A 147 20.21 11.63 2.57
N ILE A 148 19.71 12.62 1.82
CA ILE A 148 19.44 12.48 0.40
C ILE A 148 20.76 12.28 -0.35
N ALA A 149 20.80 11.28 -1.21
CA ALA A 149 21.99 10.89 -1.97
C ALA A 149 21.68 10.67 -3.45
N GLN A 150 22.68 10.82 -4.29
CA GLN A 150 22.70 10.26 -5.64
C GLN A 150 22.95 8.77 -5.54
N ALA A 151 22.26 7.97 -6.34
CA ALA A 151 22.51 6.54 -6.40
C ALA A 151 23.84 6.26 -7.08
N GLU A 152 24.60 5.34 -6.52
CA GLU A 152 25.83 4.81 -7.11
C GLU A 152 25.72 3.30 -7.32
N MET A 153 26.41 2.75 -8.32
CA MET A 153 26.41 1.30 -8.57
C MET A 153 26.87 0.49 -7.35
N SER A 154 27.68 1.09 -6.48
CA SER A 154 28.12 0.50 -5.21
C SER A 154 26.96 0.26 -4.22
N ASP A 155 25.86 1.00 -4.31
CA ASP A 155 24.66 0.85 -3.45
C ASP A 155 23.89 -0.43 -3.77
N LEU A 156 24.00 -0.94 -4.99
CA LEU A 156 23.34 -2.18 -5.41
C LEU A 156 23.72 -3.38 -4.53
N ALA A 157 24.94 -3.41 -4.00
CA ALA A 157 25.36 -4.49 -3.10
C ALA A 157 24.49 -4.57 -1.83
N LEU A 158 24.05 -3.42 -1.30
CA LEU A 158 23.13 -3.35 -0.18
C LEU A 158 21.69 -3.63 -0.63
N LEU A 159 21.22 -2.94 -1.67
CA LEU A 159 19.83 -3.00 -2.11
C LEU A 159 19.42 -4.39 -2.61
N ARG A 160 20.30 -5.14 -3.25
CA ARG A 160 20.03 -6.53 -3.69
C ARG A 160 19.60 -7.44 -2.53
N ARG A 161 20.00 -7.13 -1.30
CA ARG A 161 19.56 -7.87 -0.10
C ARG A 161 18.06 -7.74 0.16
N LEU A 162 17.39 -6.71 -0.41
CA LEU A 162 15.93 -6.58 -0.40
C LEU A 162 15.23 -7.70 -1.20
N GLY A 163 15.88 -8.25 -2.22
CA GLY A 163 15.33 -9.38 -2.99
C GLY A 163 15.04 -10.60 -2.11
N ASP A 164 15.80 -10.77 -1.02
CA ASP A 164 15.60 -11.82 -0.01
C ASP A 164 14.65 -11.39 1.13
N ALA A 165 14.15 -10.15 1.11
CA ALA A 165 13.28 -9.59 2.15
C ALA A 165 11.79 -9.60 1.75
N GLY A 166 11.36 -10.60 1.01
CA GLY A 166 9.99 -10.73 0.53
C GLY A 166 9.69 -9.87 -0.69
N ARG A 167 8.49 -9.28 -0.75
CA ARG A 167 8.04 -8.45 -1.87
C ARG A 167 8.38 -6.99 -1.60
N SER A 168 9.58 -6.57 -1.92
CA SER A 168 10.09 -5.24 -1.57
C SER A 168 9.94 -4.21 -2.71
N LEU A 169 9.90 -2.94 -2.31
CA LEU A 169 9.74 -1.77 -3.17
C LEU A 169 10.84 -0.76 -2.87
N VAL A 170 11.40 -0.17 -3.91
CA VAL A 170 12.29 1.00 -3.83
C VAL A 170 11.66 2.17 -4.59
N THR A 171 11.48 3.29 -3.91
CA THR A 171 11.12 4.56 -4.53
C THR A 171 12.38 5.40 -4.70
N LEU A 172 12.61 5.86 -5.92
CA LEU A 172 13.74 6.71 -6.28
C LEU A 172 13.34 7.78 -7.30
N ALA A 173 14.19 8.79 -7.45
CA ALA A 173 14.13 9.74 -8.55
C ALA A 173 14.99 9.18 -9.70
N PRO A 174 14.41 8.79 -10.85
CA PRO A 174 15.19 8.16 -11.94
C PRO A 174 16.34 9.04 -12.44
N GLU A 175 16.17 10.36 -12.41
CA GLU A 175 17.24 11.31 -12.77
C GLU A 175 18.39 11.38 -11.76
N CYS A 176 18.23 10.78 -10.59
CA CYS A 176 19.25 10.72 -9.53
C CYS A 176 19.96 9.36 -9.47
N ALA A 177 19.76 8.51 -10.48
CA ALA A 177 20.36 7.17 -10.55
C ALA A 177 21.08 6.96 -11.90
N PRO A 178 22.14 6.15 -11.93
CA PRO A 178 22.74 5.69 -13.18
C PRO A 178 21.76 4.88 -14.04
N ASP A 179 21.94 4.88 -15.36
CA ASP A 179 21.04 4.20 -16.31
C ASP A 179 20.87 2.69 -15.98
N GLU A 180 21.92 2.02 -15.53
CA GLU A 180 21.89 0.59 -15.20
C GLU A 180 21.29 0.27 -13.83
N PHE A 181 20.97 1.29 -13.02
CA PHE A 181 20.55 1.09 -11.62
C PHE A 181 19.15 0.46 -11.51
N VAL A 182 18.18 0.96 -12.30
CA VAL A 182 16.80 0.41 -12.31
C VAL A 182 16.78 -1.05 -12.79
N PRO A 183 17.39 -1.41 -13.95
CA PRO A 183 17.39 -2.81 -14.39
C PRO A 183 18.04 -3.76 -13.38
N GLU A 184 19.08 -3.34 -12.67
CA GLU A 184 19.74 -4.16 -11.66
C GLU A 184 18.86 -4.43 -10.44
N LEU A 185 18.07 -3.44 -9.98
CA LEU A 185 17.09 -3.63 -8.93
C LEU A 185 15.95 -4.57 -9.36
N VAL A 186 15.45 -4.39 -10.57
CA VAL A 186 14.41 -5.25 -11.16
C VAL A 186 14.90 -6.69 -11.30
N HIS A 187 16.15 -6.88 -11.78
CA HIS A 187 16.78 -8.19 -11.87
C HIS A 187 16.93 -8.88 -10.51
N ALA A 188 17.13 -8.11 -9.44
CA ALA A 188 17.14 -8.61 -8.07
C ALA A 188 15.72 -8.92 -7.51
N GLY A 189 14.67 -8.81 -8.32
CA GLY A 189 13.30 -9.09 -7.92
C GLY A 189 12.61 -7.96 -7.14
N ILE A 190 13.20 -6.77 -7.10
CA ILE A 190 12.71 -5.61 -6.38
C ILE A 190 11.77 -4.80 -7.29
N ARG A 191 10.63 -4.37 -6.77
CA ARG A 191 9.77 -3.40 -7.47
C ARG A 191 10.39 -2.00 -7.36
N VAL A 192 10.37 -1.26 -8.48
CA VAL A 192 10.92 0.10 -8.54
C VAL A 192 9.79 1.08 -8.90
N ALA A 193 9.69 2.15 -8.12
CA ALA A 193 8.75 3.25 -8.34
C ALA A 193 9.48 4.59 -8.46
N ALA A 194 8.96 5.48 -9.29
CA ALA A 194 9.39 6.87 -9.32
C ALA A 194 8.63 7.68 -8.26
N GLY A 195 9.34 8.46 -7.48
CA GLY A 195 8.78 9.41 -6.52
C GLY A 195 9.82 10.43 -6.07
N HIS A 196 9.38 11.53 -5.48
CA HIS A 196 10.27 12.62 -5.06
C HIS A 196 11.24 13.06 -6.16
N SER A 197 10.72 13.35 -7.35
CA SER A 197 11.49 13.42 -8.58
C SER A 197 11.02 14.56 -9.47
N GLU A 198 11.96 15.14 -10.22
CA GLU A 198 11.76 16.11 -11.29
C GLU A 198 11.85 15.47 -12.68
N ALA A 199 11.79 14.14 -12.76
CA ALA A 199 11.98 13.42 -14.02
C ALA A 199 11.06 13.92 -15.13
N SER A 200 11.64 14.15 -16.29
CA SER A 200 10.88 14.42 -17.51
C SER A 200 10.16 13.15 -17.98
N ALA A 201 9.16 13.30 -18.86
CA ALA A 201 8.51 12.15 -19.46
C ALA A 201 9.48 11.26 -20.26
N GLU A 202 10.55 11.83 -20.82
CA GLU A 202 11.59 11.09 -21.52
C GLU A 202 12.41 10.21 -20.57
N ILE A 203 12.82 10.75 -19.41
CA ILE A 203 13.50 9.98 -18.36
C ILE A 203 12.59 8.87 -17.85
N MET A 204 11.32 9.19 -17.58
CA MET A 204 10.34 8.19 -17.14
C MET A 204 10.16 7.08 -18.16
N ARG A 205 10.07 7.41 -19.46
CA ARG A 205 9.91 6.41 -20.51
C ARG A 205 11.07 5.42 -20.52
N ARG A 206 12.33 5.89 -20.40
CA ARG A 206 13.50 5.02 -20.29
C ARG A 206 13.45 4.15 -19.05
N ALA A 207 13.18 4.75 -17.89
CA ALA A 207 13.10 4.00 -16.64
C ALA A 207 12.00 2.90 -16.70
N ILE A 208 10.86 3.16 -17.37
CA ILE A 208 9.79 2.17 -17.57
C ILE A 208 10.26 1.05 -18.54
N GLU A 209 11.00 1.38 -19.59
CA GLU A 209 11.62 0.38 -20.49
C GLU A 209 12.62 -0.50 -19.73
N ASP A 210 13.32 0.06 -18.76
CA ASP A 210 14.26 -0.62 -17.86
C ASP A 210 13.57 -1.39 -16.72
N GLY A 211 12.24 -1.36 -16.64
CA GLY A 211 11.45 -2.18 -15.73
C GLY A 211 10.87 -1.44 -14.51
N LEU A 212 11.03 -0.10 -14.42
CA LEU A 212 10.28 0.68 -13.43
C LEU A 212 8.79 0.47 -13.65
N SER A 213 8.06 0.09 -12.61
CA SER A 213 6.65 -0.34 -12.71
C SER A 213 5.72 0.40 -11.77
N GLY A 214 6.22 1.35 -10.96
CA GLY A 214 5.43 2.12 -10.02
C GLY A 214 5.63 3.62 -10.11
N VAL A 215 4.65 4.37 -9.60
CA VAL A 215 4.78 5.78 -9.22
C VAL A 215 4.25 5.91 -7.80
N THR A 216 5.08 6.41 -6.89
CA THR A 216 4.76 6.60 -5.47
C THR A 216 3.89 7.84 -5.32
N HIS A 217 2.82 7.76 -4.50
CA HIS A 217 1.90 8.86 -4.13
C HIS A 217 1.71 9.92 -5.25
N LEU A 218 1.19 9.46 -6.41
CA LEU A 218 0.96 10.26 -7.60
C LEU A 218 0.45 11.67 -7.27
N TYR A 219 0.99 12.69 -7.95
CA TYR A 219 0.82 14.13 -7.74
C TYR A 219 1.62 14.75 -6.58
N ASN A 220 2.06 13.96 -5.60
CA ASN A 220 2.82 14.47 -4.46
C ASN A 220 4.32 14.41 -4.73
N ALA A 221 5.05 15.46 -4.32
CA ALA A 221 6.49 15.59 -4.50
C ALA A 221 6.98 15.37 -5.95
N MET A 222 6.23 15.85 -6.94
CA MET A 222 6.54 15.79 -8.36
C MET A 222 5.98 17.02 -9.10
N PRO A 223 6.49 17.36 -10.31
CA PRO A 223 5.92 18.43 -11.13
C PRO A 223 4.48 18.12 -11.54
N PRO A 224 3.61 19.14 -11.66
CA PRO A 224 2.26 18.96 -12.17
C PRO A 224 2.27 18.56 -13.65
N LEU A 225 1.18 17.90 -14.10
CA LEU A 225 0.98 17.57 -15.50
C LEU A 225 0.87 18.85 -16.35
N GLY A 226 1.85 19.07 -17.20
CA GLY A 226 1.85 20.18 -18.14
C GLY A 226 1.75 19.72 -19.60
N GLY A 227 1.04 20.47 -20.45
CA GLY A 227 0.85 20.09 -21.85
C GLY A 227 2.13 20.00 -22.68
N ARG A 228 3.20 20.75 -22.30
CA ARG A 228 4.52 20.72 -22.96
C ARG A 228 5.59 20.01 -22.13
N ALA A 229 5.33 19.80 -20.86
CA ALA A 229 6.20 19.12 -19.91
C ALA A 229 5.33 18.19 -19.06
N PRO A 230 4.92 17.01 -19.61
CA PRO A 230 3.99 16.13 -18.92
C PRO A 230 4.57 15.46 -17.67
N GLY A 231 5.88 15.39 -17.55
CA GLY A 231 6.59 14.86 -16.39
C GLY A 231 6.20 13.44 -16.02
N ILE A 232 6.35 13.12 -14.74
CA ILE A 232 6.03 11.81 -14.16
C ILE A 232 4.53 11.49 -14.32
N VAL A 233 3.67 12.47 -14.00
CA VAL A 233 2.21 12.28 -14.06
C VAL A 233 1.76 11.90 -15.47
N GLY A 234 2.23 12.62 -16.50
CA GLY A 234 1.90 12.33 -17.88
C GLY A 234 2.45 10.99 -18.37
N ALA A 235 3.69 10.66 -18.00
CA ALA A 235 4.29 9.37 -18.33
C ALA A 235 3.53 8.21 -17.68
N ALA A 236 3.14 8.37 -16.39
CA ALA A 236 2.34 7.38 -15.68
C ALA A 236 0.99 7.15 -16.37
N PHE A 237 0.30 8.22 -16.80
CA PHE A 237 -0.99 8.10 -17.48
C PHE A 237 -0.89 7.43 -18.86
N ALA A 238 0.19 7.71 -19.57
CA ALA A 238 0.40 7.19 -20.93
C ALA A 238 0.79 5.71 -20.97
N ASP A 239 1.41 5.17 -19.90
CA ASP A 239 1.94 3.81 -19.90
C ASP A 239 1.19 2.89 -18.92
N ARG A 240 0.56 1.84 -19.47
CA ARG A 240 -0.20 0.86 -18.69
C ARG A 240 0.67 -0.12 -17.88
N ARG A 241 1.99 -0.16 -18.12
CA ARG A 241 2.91 -0.97 -17.30
C ARG A 241 3.07 -0.42 -15.89
N VAL A 242 2.81 0.89 -15.70
CA VAL A 242 2.97 1.58 -14.42
C VAL A 242 1.69 1.51 -13.59
N ILE A 243 1.82 1.12 -12.34
CA ILE A 243 0.80 1.25 -11.29
C ILE A 243 1.12 2.49 -10.46
N ALA A 244 0.13 3.35 -10.24
CA ALA A 244 0.30 4.58 -9.48
C ALA A 244 -0.30 4.45 -8.08
N GLY A 245 0.53 4.68 -7.04
CA GLY A 245 0.08 4.85 -5.66
C GLY A 245 -0.69 6.16 -5.52
N LEU A 246 -1.80 6.17 -4.80
CA LEU A 246 -2.65 7.35 -4.65
C LEU A 246 -3.16 7.49 -3.22
N ILE A 247 -2.89 8.63 -2.58
CA ILE A 247 -3.41 8.98 -1.25
C ILE A 247 -4.76 9.67 -1.42
N VAL A 248 -5.82 9.08 -0.85
CA VAL A 248 -7.19 9.64 -0.96
C VAL A 248 -7.72 9.97 0.43
N ASP A 249 -7.15 11.01 1.02
CA ASP A 249 -7.54 11.57 2.32
C ASP A 249 -8.35 12.87 2.20
N GLY A 250 -8.54 13.38 0.97
CA GLY A 250 -9.18 14.67 0.69
C GLY A 250 -8.29 15.88 0.96
N LEU A 251 -6.99 15.66 1.25
CA LEU A 251 -6.02 16.69 1.63
C LEU A 251 -4.81 16.71 0.68
N HIS A 252 -4.23 15.54 0.40
CA HIS A 252 -3.06 15.39 -0.47
C HIS A 252 -3.42 15.54 -1.95
N VAL A 253 -4.60 15.05 -2.33
CA VAL A 253 -5.05 15.07 -3.73
C VAL A 253 -6.51 15.49 -3.77
N ASP A 254 -6.80 16.51 -4.58
CA ASP A 254 -8.18 16.95 -4.82
C ASP A 254 -9.01 15.85 -5.51
N SER A 255 -10.27 15.74 -5.15
CA SER A 255 -11.19 14.73 -5.69
C SER A 255 -11.31 14.75 -7.22
N VAL A 256 -11.15 15.91 -7.85
CA VAL A 256 -11.13 16.04 -9.31
C VAL A 256 -9.88 15.36 -9.90
N ALA A 257 -8.72 15.55 -9.26
CA ALA A 257 -7.47 14.91 -9.69
C ALA A 257 -7.51 13.39 -9.47
N VAL A 258 -8.13 12.91 -8.36
CA VAL A 258 -8.38 11.48 -8.13
C VAL A 258 -9.23 10.90 -9.25
N ARG A 259 -10.37 11.53 -9.61
CA ARG A 259 -11.22 11.10 -10.72
C ARG A 259 -10.46 11.06 -12.04
N ALA A 260 -9.63 12.08 -12.31
CA ALA A 260 -8.81 12.13 -13.53
C ALA A 260 -7.80 10.97 -13.58
N ALA A 261 -7.18 10.62 -12.44
CA ALA A 261 -6.27 9.49 -12.35
C ALA A 261 -6.97 8.16 -12.64
N PHE A 262 -8.14 7.90 -12.02
CA PHE A 262 -8.94 6.70 -12.28
C PHE A 262 -9.42 6.63 -13.73
N ALA A 263 -9.87 7.75 -14.30
CA ALA A 263 -10.29 7.80 -15.71
C ALA A 263 -9.14 7.52 -16.68
N ALA A 264 -7.94 8.01 -16.38
CA ALA A 264 -6.76 7.81 -17.23
C ALA A 264 -6.17 6.40 -17.13
N LYS A 265 -6.16 5.82 -15.91
CA LYS A 265 -5.46 4.57 -15.62
C LYS A 265 -6.38 3.35 -15.54
N GLY A 266 -7.60 3.53 -15.04
CA GLY A 266 -8.45 2.45 -14.56
C GLY A 266 -8.05 1.95 -13.17
N ALA A 267 -8.98 1.34 -12.46
CA ALA A 267 -8.77 0.81 -11.11
C ALA A 267 -7.67 -0.27 -11.07
N ASP A 268 -7.48 -0.99 -12.15
CA ASP A 268 -6.44 -2.03 -12.30
C ASP A 268 -5.01 -1.47 -12.40
N ARG A 269 -4.84 -0.14 -12.38
CA ARG A 269 -3.54 0.55 -12.41
C ARG A 269 -3.41 1.67 -11.38
N ILE A 270 -4.37 1.80 -10.47
CA ILE A 270 -4.29 2.66 -9.28
C ILE A 270 -4.21 1.75 -8.04
N ALA A 271 -3.21 1.96 -7.21
CA ALA A 271 -3.12 1.36 -5.89
C ALA A 271 -3.42 2.45 -4.84
N LEU A 272 -4.46 2.29 -4.03
CA LEU A 272 -4.62 3.14 -2.86
C LEU A 272 -3.46 2.87 -1.91
N VAL A 273 -2.86 3.92 -1.39
CA VAL A 273 -1.83 3.87 -0.35
C VAL A 273 -2.21 4.85 0.75
N THR A 274 -1.82 4.54 1.97
CA THR A 274 -2.12 5.44 3.08
C THR A 274 -1.04 6.48 3.29
N ASP A 275 0.21 6.14 3.06
CA ASP A 275 1.36 6.95 3.50
C ASP A 275 1.26 7.25 5.00
N ALA A 276 0.76 6.25 5.76
CA ALA A 276 0.36 6.38 7.15
C ALA A 276 1.56 6.65 8.06
N MET A 277 1.33 7.52 9.04
CA MET A 277 2.29 7.89 10.06
C MET A 277 1.93 7.29 11.43
N PRO A 278 2.77 7.40 12.48
CA PRO A 278 2.56 6.74 13.76
C PRO A 278 1.25 7.10 14.48
N THR A 279 0.61 8.20 14.09
CA THR A 279 -0.69 8.62 14.63
C THR A 279 -1.85 7.70 14.27
N VAL A 280 -1.73 6.90 13.20
CA VAL A 280 -2.77 5.95 12.77
C VAL A 280 -2.84 4.79 13.76
N GLY A 281 -4.06 4.48 14.26
CA GLY A 281 -4.26 3.42 15.25
C GLY A 281 -3.67 3.72 16.63
N SER A 282 -3.46 5.00 16.97
CA SER A 282 -2.96 5.45 18.27
C SER A 282 -3.59 6.79 18.69
N ASP A 283 -3.38 7.17 19.95
CA ASP A 283 -3.82 8.47 20.50
C ASP A 283 -2.76 9.57 20.29
N MET A 284 -1.70 9.28 19.55
CA MET A 284 -0.60 10.21 19.30
C MET A 284 -1.06 11.41 18.47
N GLN A 285 -0.76 12.63 18.95
CA GLN A 285 -1.14 13.88 18.29
C GLN A 285 0.05 14.59 17.65
N SER A 286 1.26 14.17 17.93
CA SER A 286 2.48 14.72 17.32
C SER A 286 3.63 13.74 17.44
N PHE A 287 4.57 13.84 16.52
CA PHE A 287 5.83 13.06 16.51
C PHE A 287 6.95 13.90 15.89
N GLU A 288 8.16 13.41 16.00
CA GLU A 288 9.35 14.09 15.43
C GLU A 288 9.80 13.37 14.16
N LEU A 289 10.07 14.13 13.09
CA LEU A 289 10.94 13.72 12.00
C LEU A 289 12.28 14.47 12.13
N PRO A 290 13.38 14.01 11.52
CA PRO A 290 14.68 14.66 11.70
C PRO A 290 14.61 16.17 11.52
N GLY A 291 14.78 16.91 12.63
CA GLY A 291 14.75 18.38 12.67
C GLY A 291 13.38 19.03 12.56
N ARG A 292 12.27 18.29 12.60
CA ARG A 292 10.92 18.85 12.43
C ARG A 292 9.89 18.15 13.32
N ARG A 293 9.10 18.95 14.01
CA ARG A 293 7.93 18.46 14.74
C ARG A 293 6.71 18.42 13.80
N ILE A 294 6.06 17.27 13.75
CA ILE A 294 4.82 17.03 12.98
C ILE A 294 3.65 17.01 13.96
N VAL A 295 2.59 17.71 13.64
CA VAL A 295 1.39 17.82 14.50
C VAL A 295 0.16 17.43 13.71
N LEU A 296 -0.69 16.61 14.32
CA LEU A 296 -2.01 16.27 13.81
C LEU A 296 -3.00 17.37 14.19
N ARG A 297 -3.59 18.03 13.18
CA ARG A 297 -4.68 19.02 13.35
C ARG A 297 -5.70 18.85 12.25
N ASP A 298 -6.96 18.71 12.63
CA ASP A 298 -8.08 18.56 11.68
C ASP A 298 -7.83 17.48 10.61
N GLY A 299 -7.28 16.33 11.03
CA GLY A 299 -6.92 15.21 10.15
C GLY A 299 -5.64 15.40 9.32
N ARG A 300 -4.95 16.55 9.43
CA ARG A 300 -3.72 16.88 8.70
C ARG A 300 -2.50 16.66 9.57
N LEU A 301 -1.52 15.98 9.03
CA LEU A 301 -0.17 15.91 9.58
C LEU A 301 0.69 16.96 8.89
N GLN A 302 1.18 17.93 9.65
CA GLN A 302 1.93 19.07 9.08
C GLN A 302 3.01 19.58 10.01
N THR A 303 4.04 20.12 9.38
CA THR A 303 5.09 20.93 10.02
C THR A 303 4.55 22.31 10.40
N ALA A 304 5.33 23.09 11.14
CA ALA A 304 4.96 24.46 11.54
C ALA A 304 4.78 25.42 10.33
N ASP A 305 5.45 25.16 9.21
CA ASP A 305 5.33 25.92 7.95
C ASP A 305 4.18 25.42 7.05
N GLY A 306 3.42 24.42 7.50
CA GLY A 306 2.26 23.88 6.77
C GLY A 306 2.60 22.79 5.75
N THR A 307 3.84 22.34 5.65
CA THR A 307 4.22 21.22 4.77
C THR A 307 3.57 19.94 5.29
N LEU A 308 2.86 19.20 4.42
CA LEU A 308 2.29 17.90 4.75
C LEU A 308 3.41 16.87 4.98
N ALA A 309 3.20 15.96 5.92
CA ALA A 309 4.18 14.97 6.37
C ALA A 309 3.54 13.59 6.51
N GLY A 310 3.36 12.89 5.40
CA GLY A 310 2.53 11.68 5.33
C GLY A 310 1.09 11.94 5.74
N ALA A 311 0.30 10.89 5.99
CA ALA A 311 -1.11 11.02 6.27
C ALA A 311 -1.56 10.37 7.59
N HIS A 312 -2.65 10.91 8.16
CA HIS A 312 -3.43 10.26 9.19
C HIS A 312 -4.62 9.54 8.54
N LEU A 313 -4.29 8.50 7.77
CA LEU A 313 -5.23 7.78 6.92
C LEU A 313 -5.08 6.28 7.12
N ASP A 314 -6.19 5.58 7.31
CA ASP A 314 -6.27 4.12 7.20
C ASP A 314 -6.89 3.70 5.86
N MET A 315 -6.70 2.43 5.46
CA MET A 315 -7.14 1.96 4.15
C MET A 315 -8.67 1.88 4.00
N VAL A 316 -9.41 1.60 5.08
CA VAL A 316 -10.89 1.63 5.05
C VAL A 316 -11.37 3.05 4.78
N SER A 317 -10.75 4.04 5.41
CA SER A 317 -11.03 5.46 5.16
C SER A 317 -10.63 5.87 3.73
N ALA A 318 -9.50 5.38 3.21
CA ALA A 318 -9.10 5.62 1.81
C ALA A 318 -10.14 5.08 0.82
N VAL A 319 -10.63 3.84 1.01
CA VAL A 319 -11.71 3.25 0.19
C VAL A 319 -12.99 4.08 0.30
N ARG A 320 -13.43 4.41 1.52
CA ARG A 320 -14.62 5.21 1.74
C ARG A 320 -14.52 6.58 1.07
N ASN A 321 -13.41 7.28 1.21
CA ASN A 321 -13.17 8.58 0.58
C ASN A 321 -13.16 8.48 -0.95
N THR A 322 -12.58 7.41 -1.50
CA THR A 322 -12.58 7.15 -2.95
C THR A 322 -14.01 7.06 -3.48
N VAL A 323 -14.91 6.39 -2.75
CA VAL A 323 -16.32 6.28 -3.13
C VAL A 323 -17.08 7.59 -2.84
N THR A 324 -17.00 8.11 -1.62
CA THR A 324 -17.90 9.18 -1.17
C THR A 324 -17.46 10.57 -1.60
N LEU A 325 -16.16 10.86 -1.61
CA LEU A 325 -15.64 12.18 -2.01
C LEU A 325 -15.37 12.25 -3.51
N CYS A 326 -14.91 11.13 -4.10
CA CYS A 326 -14.49 11.12 -5.50
C CYS A 326 -15.53 10.52 -6.45
N GLY A 327 -16.57 9.83 -5.95
CA GLY A 327 -17.62 9.22 -6.77
C GLY A 327 -17.13 8.05 -7.63
N ILE A 328 -16.03 7.40 -7.25
CA ILE A 328 -15.52 6.20 -7.91
C ILE A 328 -16.39 5.01 -7.49
N PRO A 329 -16.74 4.09 -8.41
CA PRO A 329 -17.46 2.86 -8.08
C PRO A 329 -16.80 2.07 -6.95
N LEU A 330 -17.61 1.46 -6.08
CA LEU A 330 -17.10 0.73 -4.91
C LEU A 330 -16.17 -0.41 -5.30
N GLU A 331 -16.54 -1.18 -6.34
CA GLU A 331 -15.72 -2.26 -6.88
C GLU A 331 -14.34 -1.79 -7.34
N ASP A 332 -14.26 -0.60 -7.96
CA ASP A 332 -13.01 0.00 -8.39
C ASP A 332 -12.14 0.42 -7.19
N ALA A 333 -12.76 1.00 -6.15
CA ALA A 333 -12.07 1.37 -4.92
C ALA A 333 -11.55 0.11 -4.16
N LEU A 334 -12.35 -0.96 -4.10
CA LEU A 334 -11.94 -2.24 -3.51
C LEU A 334 -10.79 -2.87 -4.29
N CYS A 335 -10.85 -2.88 -5.63
CA CYS A 335 -9.75 -3.36 -6.47
C CYS A 335 -8.46 -2.55 -6.25
N ALA A 336 -8.56 -1.22 -6.19
CA ALA A 336 -7.43 -0.34 -5.95
C ALA A 336 -6.79 -0.53 -4.56
N ALA A 337 -7.56 -1.03 -3.57
CA ALA A 337 -7.07 -1.33 -2.22
C ALA A 337 -6.60 -2.78 -2.03
N SER A 338 -6.88 -3.69 -2.96
CA SER A 338 -6.62 -5.12 -2.77
C SER A 338 -5.94 -5.78 -3.97
N SER A 339 -6.66 -6.04 -5.07
CA SER A 339 -6.15 -6.80 -6.21
C SER A 339 -5.07 -6.06 -7.00
N THR A 340 -5.14 -4.74 -7.09
CA THR A 340 -4.13 -3.94 -7.80
C THR A 340 -2.78 -3.92 -7.07
N PRO A 341 -2.68 -3.60 -5.75
CA PRO A 341 -1.41 -3.72 -5.04
C PRO A 341 -0.90 -5.17 -4.96
N ALA A 342 -1.78 -6.19 -4.87
CA ALA A 342 -1.36 -7.59 -4.97
C ALA A 342 -0.66 -7.88 -6.30
N ARG A 343 -1.25 -7.46 -7.42
CA ARG A 343 -0.66 -7.59 -8.76
C ARG A 343 0.66 -6.84 -8.89
N PHE A 344 0.75 -5.63 -8.34
CA PHE A 344 2.00 -4.88 -8.33
C PHE A 344 3.14 -5.66 -7.69
N LEU A 345 2.84 -6.39 -6.60
CA LEU A 345 3.81 -7.22 -5.90
C LEU A 345 3.99 -8.64 -6.49
N GLY A 346 3.20 -9.02 -7.52
CA GLY A 346 3.19 -10.38 -8.06
C GLY A 346 2.59 -11.41 -7.11
N LEU A 347 1.56 -11.01 -6.37
CA LEU A 347 0.83 -11.83 -5.37
C LEU A 347 -0.63 -12.07 -5.78
N GLU A 348 -1.03 -11.77 -7.01
CA GLU A 348 -2.42 -11.81 -7.49
C GLU A 348 -3.08 -13.20 -7.41
N ASN A 349 -2.29 -14.27 -7.34
CA ASN A 349 -2.78 -15.64 -7.15
C ASN A 349 -2.80 -16.06 -5.67
N GLU A 350 -2.24 -15.23 -4.78
CA GLU A 350 -2.09 -15.55 -3.36
C GLU A 350 -2.96 -14.67 -2.46
N ARG A 351 -3.22 -13.42 -2.87
CA ARG A 351 -3.90 -12.38 -2.06
C ARG A 351 -4.65 -11.38 -2.94
N GLY A 352 -5.48 -10.55 -2.33
CA GLY A 352 -6.13 -9.40 -2.97
C GLY A 352 -7.40 -9.75 -3.76
N ALA A 353 -7.80 -11.02 -3.78
CA ALA A 353 -9.06 -11.50 -4.35
C ALA A 353 -9.54 -12.73 -3.57
N LEU A 354 -10.87 -12.96 -3.57
CA LEU A 354 -11.48 -14.12 -2.90
C LEU A 354 -11.59 -15.29 -3.90
N ILE A 355 -10.44 -15.80 -4.31
CA ILE A 355 -10.34 -16.91 -5.27
C ILE A 355 -9.86 -18.20 -4.59
N PRO A 356 -10.18 -19.40 -5.14
CA PRO A 356 -9.70 -20.66 -4.59
C PRO A 356 -8.19 -20.70 -4.42
N ASN A 357 -7.74 -21.24 -3.28
CA ASN A 357 -6.35 -21.35 -2.82
C ASN A 357 -5.67 -20.01 -2.46
N ALA A 358 -6.31 -18.85 -2.64
CA ALA A 358 -5.79 -17.61 -2.09
C ALA A 358 -5.85 -17.64 -0.56
N ARG A 359 -4.99 -16.87 0.09
CA ARG A 359 -5.02 -16.72 1.54
C ARG A 359 -6.34 -16.10 1.98
N ALA A 360 -6.90 -16.61 3.05
CA ALA A 360 -8.16 -16.16 3.61
C ALA A 360 -7.99 -14.85 4.41
N ASP A 361 -7.57 -13.79 3.69
CA ASP A 361 -7.48 -12.42 4.19
C ASP A 361 -8.72 -11.67 3.70
N LEU A 362 -9.60 -11.25 4.62
CA LEU A 362 -10.90 -10.66 4.31
C LEU A 362 -11.21 -9.46 5.19
N VAL A 363 -12.05 -8.59 4.69
CA VAL A 363 -12.72 -7.54 5.45
C VAL A 363 -14.24 -7.66 5.30
N ALA A 364 -14.95 -7.42 6.39
CA ALA A 364 -16.39 -7.17 6.38
C ALA A 364 -16.62 -5.68 6.58
N LEU A 365 -17.36 -5.07 5.68
CA LEU A 365 -17.71 -3.66 5.74
C LEU A 365 -19.23 -3.50 5.85
N SER A 366 -19.68 -2.44 6.57
CA SER A 366 -21.07 -2.01 6.56
C SER A 366 -21.44 -1.33 5.24
N ALA A 367 -22.73 -1.09 5.01
CA ALA A 367 -23.21 -0.31 3.86
C ALA A 367 -22.58 1.10 3.79
N ASP A 368 -22.25 1.70 4.95
CA ASP A 368 -21.59 3.01 5.06
C ASP A 368 -20.05 2.91 5.03
N LEU A 369 -19.50 1.77 4.62
CA LEU A 369 -18.08 1.50 4.48
C LEU A 369 -17.29 1.66 5.80
N HIS A 370 -17.86 1.22 6.92
CA HIS A 370 -17.14 1.05 8.19
C HIS A 370 -16.70 -0.39 8.36
N LEU A 371 -15.53 -0.60 8.94
CA LEU A 371 -15.02 -1.93 9.23
C LEU A 371 -15.88 -2.59 10.33
N LEU A 372 -16.38 -3.78 10.06
CA LEU A 372 -17.13 -4.61 11.00
C LEU A 372 -16.28 -5.76 11.56
N ALA A 373 -15.44 -6.36 10.71
CA ALA A 373 -14.53 -7.42 11.09
C ALA A 373 -13.41 -7.56 10.04
N CYS A 374 -12.29 -8.13 10.45
CA CYS A 374 -11.14 -8.42 9.60
C CYS A 374 -10.62 -9.83 9.91
N TRP A 375 -10.25 -10.59 8.88
CA TRP A 375 -9.64 -11.91 9.01
C TRP A 375 -8.29 -11.93 8.31
N VAL A 376 -7.33 -12.59 8.93
CA VAL A 376 -6.02 -12.85 8.36
C VAL A 376 -5.74 -14.34 8.43
N GLY A 377 -5.60 -14.98 7.27
CA GLY A 377 -5.46 -16.43 7.19
C GLY A 377 -6.63 -17.17 7.82
N GLY A 378 -7.87 -16.70 7.62
CA GLY A 378 -9.08 -17.31 8.16
C GLY A 378 -9.36 -17.04 9.64
N VAL A 379 -8.43 -16.37 10.34
CA VAL A 379 -8.58 -16.03 11.78
C VAL A 379 -9.02 -14.58 11.90
N GLU A 380 -10.12 -14.36 12.63
CA GLU A 380 -10.58 -13.01 12.94
C GLU A 380 -9.58 -12.30 13.85
N VAL A 381 -9.28 -11.05 13.49
CA VAL A 381 -8.37 -10.19 14.25
C VAL A 381 -9.15 -9.03 14.84
N GLY A 382 -9.00 -8.84 16.16
CA GLY A 382 -9.68 -7.80 16.94
C GLY A 382 -8.75 -6.64 17.29
#